data_ea9cc10b32bae21e7636d1c819fed5d6
#
_entry.id   ea9cc10b32bae21e7636d1c819fed5d6
#
_cell.length_a   1.000
_cell.length_b   1.000
_cell.length_c   1.000
_cell.angle_alpha   90.00
_cell.angle_beta   90.00
_cell.angle_gamma   90.00
#
_symmetry.space_group_name_H-M   'P 1'
#
loop_
_entity.id
_entity.type
_entity.pdbx_description
1 polymer ?
#
loop_
_entity_poly.entity_id
_entity_poly.type
_entity_poly.pdbx_seq_one_letter_code
_entity_poly.pdbx_strand_id
1 'polypeptide(L)'
;MRTETLGVNTGDILKYEATQLTRVKVKAAEGTKAGSWVDFSLRGAKLVALTDEQDGYVLVQPHNCIIDLKYCAKPKNLDEILQQGDRCGIRYFGVPTAQGQSPAVSPKPARPPVQPEPPQPTEPPAPVKPLVRSLTFFGDSTNARLGDQAISLAKADNLPVINNAQGGSLASYALMSMNGSPVEIKFSVDTIPAKGRNVFIDAELVYGEGVTPFSLHSTIVIIGDNIEASVVGQTANVKVYPRDEQAHSIVAGKRYPVKLKNNGGTDGICVLATGKNDVNGANWSNWQAALERVKGYIQKCIALVQPKDAPRYIILPIWADNKPGWSQEEHPYRHQLKDELNNWIRTTYGANVYDIEAYMLSEQIWTDTGITPNEADKQAQKDGIMPLSLPHDGGAHFLPAVEAVIAGKIIAKAKELHYL
;
A
#
# COMPACT_ATOMS: atom_id res chain seq x y z
N MET A 1 -2.53 -18.92 33.58
CA MET A 1 -2.23 -17.50 33.30
C MET A 1 -0.73 -17.37 33.28
N ARG A 2 -0.15 -16.84 32.22
CA ARG A 2 1.30 -16.65 32.12
C ARG A 2 1.58 -15.16 32.35
N THR A 3 2.24 -14.83 33.43
CA THR A 3 2.68 -13.47 33.74
C THR A 3 4.11 -13.34 33.24
N GLU A 4 4.36 -12.44 32.32
CA GLU A 4 5.70 -12.20 31.79
C GLU A 4 6.31 -10.97 32.49
N THR A 5 7.53 -11.14 33.00
CA THR A 5 8.29 -10.03 33.54
C THR A 5 9.02 -9.34 32.38
N LEU A 6 8.74 -8.07 32.19
CA LEU A 6 9.33 -7.26 31.11
C LEU A 6 10.53 -6.50 31.72
N GLY A 7 11.73 -6.82 31.26
CA GLY A 7 12.95 -6.09 31.61
C GLY A 7 13.13 -4.80 30.81
N VAL A 8 12.16 -3.89 30.88
CA VAL A 8 12.07 -2.67 30.03
C VAL A 8 12.00 -1.41 30.88
N ASN A 9 12.42 -0.30 30.30
CA ASN A 9 12.40 1.02 30.92
C ASN A 9 11.18 1.84 30.50
N THR A 10 10.78 2.79 31.34
CA THR A 10 9.74 3.77 31.00
C THR A 10 10.17 4.55 29.76
N GLY A 11 9.33 4.58 28.74
CA GLY A 11 9.60 5.22 27.45
C GLY A 11 9.90 4.25 26.30
N ASP A 12 10.16 2.97 26.59
CA ASP A 12 10.35 1.97 25.55
C ASP A 12 9.03 1.69 24.82
N ILE A 13 9.15 1.30 23.54
CA ILE A 13 8.02 0.82 22.75
C ILE A 13 8.16 -0.69 22.61
N LEU A 14 7.17 -1.42 23.09
CA LEU A 14 7.10 -2.87 22.96
C LEU A 14 6.08 -3.29 21.92
N LYS A 15 6.51 -4.16 21.01
CA LYS A 15 5.61 -4.94 20.17
C LYS A 15 5.32 -6.24 20.89
N TYR A 16 4.06 -6.43 21.29
CA TYR A 16 3.62 -7.65 21.94
C TYR A 16 2.88 -8.55 20.95
N GLU A 17 3.38 -9.76 20.75
CA GLU A 17 2.74 -10.80 19.97
C GLU A 17 2.17 -11.87 20.91
N ALA A 18 0.85 -11.84 21.11
CA ALA A 18 0.19 -12.80 21.98
C ALA A 18 0.12 -14.17 21.30
N THR A 19 0.57 -15.19 22.04
CA THR A 19 0.28 -16.57 21.66
C THR A 19 -1.15 -16.96 22.02
N GLN A 20 -1.69 -18.02 21.43
CA GLN A 20 -3.06 -18.50 21.68
C GLN A 20 -3.36 -18.80 23.18
N LEU A 21 -2.35 -18.99 24.00
CA LEU A 21 -2.47 -19.32 25.42
C LEU A 21 -2.30 -18.12 26.35
N THR A 22 -1.93 -16.96 25.85
CA THR A 22 -1.71 -15.78 26.67
C THR A 22 -3.01 -15.06 26.95
N ARG A 23 -3.35 -14.90 28.21
CA ARG A 23 -4.52 -14.17 28.71
C ARG A 23 -4.09 -13.19 29.75
N VAL A 24 -4.67 -12.00 29.74
CA VAL A 24 -4.35 -10.93 30.68
C VAL A 24 -5.60 -10.37 31.32
N LYS A 25 -5.45 -9.80 32.51
CA LYS A 25 -6.53 -9.09 33.21
C LYS A 25 -6.59 -7.66 32.69
N VAL A 26 -7.80 -7.22 32.36
CA VAL A 26 -8.08 -5.84 31.92
C VAL A 26 -9.20 -5.30 32.81
N LYS A 27 -9.06 -4.05 33.22
CA LYS A 27 -10.07 -3.34 34.00
C LYS A 27 -11.38 -3.23 33.19
N ALA A 28 -12.50 -3.57 33.80
CA ALA A 28 -13.81 -3.55 33.16
C ALA A 28 -14.85 -2.88 34.05
N ALA A 29 -15.95 -2.44 33.46
CA ALA A 29 -17.09 -1.96 34.20
C ALA A 29 -17.75 -3.10 34.98
N GLU A 30 -18.31 -2.78 36.13
CA GLU A 30 -19.07 -3.75 36.96
C GLU A 30 -20.19 -4.42 36.13
N GLY A 31 -20.29 -5.72 36.26
CA GLY A 31 -21.29 -6.52 35.54
C GLY A 31 -20.95 -6.87 34.08
N THR A 32 -19.73 -6.53 33.59
CA THR A 32 -19.29 -6.92 32.24
C THR A 32 -19.31 -8.44 32.09
N LYS A 33 -19.93 -8.93 31.02
CA LYS A 33 -20.08 -10.36 30.73
C LYS A 33 -19.06 -10.85 29.70
N ALA A 34 -18.73 -12.14 29.74
CA ALA A 34 -17.96 -12.79 28.71
C ALA A 34 -18.59 -12.55 27.32
N GLY A 35 -17.78 -12.28 26.33
CA GLY A 35 -18.23 -11.88 24.98
C GLY A 35 -18.51 -10.39 24.79
N SER A 36 -18.54 -9.59 25.85
CA SER A 36 -18.69 -8.14 25.77
C SER A 36 -17.40 -7.48 25.30
N TRP A 37 -17.55 -6.37 24.58
CA TRP A 37 -16.43 -5.50 24.23
C TRP A 37 -16.04 -4.63 25.43
N VAL A 38 -14.74 -4.64 25.75
CA VAL A 38 -14.15 -3.83 26.82
C VAL A 38 -13.27 -2.75 26.18
N ASP A 39 -13.47 -1.50 26.60
CA ASP A 39 -12.62 -0.41 26.17
C ASP A 39 -11.23 -0.57 26.78
N PHE A 40 -10.22 -0.52 25.94
CA PHE A 40 -8.86 -0.86 26.30
C PHE A 40 -7.90 0.33 26.23
N SER A 41 -8.27 1.39 25.52
CA SER A 41 -7.45 2.59 25.42
C SER A 41 -8.26 3.83 25.07
N LEU A 42 -7.73 5.03 25.38
CA LEU A 42 -8.29 6.34 25.00
C LEU A 42 -8.46 6.51 23.49
N ARG A 43 -7.86 5.66 22.69
CA ARG A 43 -7.96 5.68 21.21
C ARG A 43 -9.03 4.73 20.67
N GLY A 44 -9.89 4.23 21.52
CA GLY A 44 -11.01 3.40 21.11
C GLY A 44 -10.66 1.95 20.77
N ALA A 45 -9.48 1.46 21.15
CA ALA A 45 -9.17 0.03 21.03
C ALA A 45 -10.09 -0.76 21.96
N LYS A 46 -10.69 -1.83 21.42
CA LYS A 46 -11.60 -2.71 22.17
C LYS A 46 -11.09 -4.14 22.12
N LEU A 47 -11.28 -4.86 23.22
CA LEU A 47 -11.00 -6.29 23.33
C LEU A 47 -12.25 -7.02 23.78
N VAL A 48 -12.38 -8.29 23.39
CA VAL A 48 -13.50 -9.12 23.84
C VAL A 48 -13.16 -9.74 25.19
N ALA A 49 -14.03 -9.56 26.16
CA ALA A 49 -13.93 -10.21 27.46
C ALA A 49 -14.12 -11.73 27.30
N LEU A 50 -13.18 -12.51 27.84
CA LEU A 50 -13.23 -13.97 27.85
C LEU A 50 -13.93 -14.54 29.08
N THR A 51 -14.08 -13.74 30.11
CA THR A 51 -14.76 -14.10 31.36
C THR A 51 -15.74 -13.01 31.76
N ASP A 52 -16.68 -13.36 32.65
CA ASP A 52 -17.45 -12.36 33.37
C ASP A 52 -16.51 -11.53 34.26
N GLU A 53 -16.94 -10.31 34.53
CA GLU A 53 -16.20 -9.42 35.43
C GLU A 53 -16.12 -10.01 36.85
N GLN A 54 -14.91 -9.93 37.42
CA GLN A 54 -14.61 -10.25 38.82
C GLN A 54 -13.69 -9.19 39.40
N ASP A 55 -14.07 -8.58 40.49
CA ASP A 55 -13.27 -7.57 41.19
C ASP A 55 -12.84 -6.37 40.32
N GLY A 56 -13.68 -5.98 39.37
CA GLY A 56 -13.41 -4.89 38.44
C GLY A 56 -12.54 -5.28 37.22
N TYR A 57 -12.33 -6.57 36.96
CA TYR A 57 -11.49 -7.05 35.85
C TYR A 57 -12.12 -8.18 35.05
N VAL A 58 -11.76 -8.26 33.79
CA VAL A 58 -12.05 -9.40 32.89
C VAL A 58 -10.75 -9.97 32.34
N LEU A 59 -10.76 -11.23 31.95
CA LEU A 59 -9.66 -11.79 31.15
C LEU A 59 -9.88 -11.47 29.66
N VAL A 60 -8.82 -11.08 28.99
CA VAL A 60 -8.80 -10.86 27.53
C VAL A 60 -7.56 -11.55 26.95
N GLN A 61 -7.58 -11.76 25.65
CA GLN A 61 -6.39 -12.25 24.91
C GLN A 61 -6.02 -11.22 23.86
N PRO A 62 -5.05 -10.33 24.14
CA PRO A 62 -4.55 -9.40 23.18
C PRO A 62 -3.71 -10.12 22.13
N HIS A 63 -3.83 -9.71 20.87
CA HIS A 63 -3.00 -10.16 19.77
C HIS A 63 -2.38 -8.95 19.07
N ASN A 64 -1.10 -9.04 18.72
CA ASN A 64 -0.41 -8.04 17.90
C ASN A 64 -0.65 -6.59 18.37
N CYS A 65 -0.38 -6.30 19.65
CA CYS A 65 -0.48 -4.95 20.18
C CYS A 65 0.90 -4.31 20.35
N ILE A 66 0.96 -2.99 20.14
CA ILE A 66 2.12 -2.16 20.53
C ILE A 66 1.81 -1.48 21.85
N ILE A 67 2.75 -1.57 22.78
CA ILE A 67 2.66 -0.96 24.10
C ILE A 67 3.70 0.16 24.19
N ASP A 68 3.23 1.40 24.29
CA ASP A 68 4.09 2.57 24.48
C ASP A 68 4.27 2.84 25.99
N LEU A 69 5.40 2.43 26.50
CA LEU A 69 5.70 2.47 27.93
C LEU A 69 5.95 3.87 28.50
N LYS A 70 6.06 4.91 27.67
CA LYS A 70 6.20 6.30 28.15
C LYS A 70 4.99 6.76 28.98
N TYR A 71 3.84 6.12 28.80
CA TYR A 71 2.60 6.40 29.52
C TYR A 71 2.39 5.49 30.73
N CYS A 72 3.30 4.55 30.99
CA CYS A 72 3.22 3.60 32.09
C CYS A 72 4.10 4.04 33.26
N ALA A 73 3.58 3.96 34.47
CA ALA A 73 4.36 4.22 35.69
C ALA A 73 5.10 2.96 36.08
N LYS A 74 6.33 2.75 35.58
CA LYS A 74 7.25 1.65 35.98
C LYS A 74 6.55 0.28 36.10
N PRO A 75 6.03 -0.27 35.02
CA PRO A 75 5.32 -1.54 35.06
C PRO A 75 6.27 -2.69 35.43
N LYS A 76 5.80 -3.66 36.20
CA LYS A 76 6.57 -4.84 36.63
C LYS A 76 6.40 -6.03 35.69
N ASN A 77 5.23 -6.10 35.02
CA ASN A 77 4.88 -7.18 34.12
C ASN A 77 3.82 -6.71 33.12
N LEU A 78 3.48 -7.56 32.16
CA LEU A 78 2.51 -7.24 31.13
C LEU A 78 1.11 -7.00 31.68
N ASP A 79 0.67 -7.77 32.67
CA ASP A 79 -0.65 -7.60 33.30
C ASP A 79 -0.81 -6.19 33.87
N GLU A 80 0.24 -5.68 34.55
CA GLU A 80 0.24 -4.32 35.12
C GLU A 80 0.18 -3.25 34.02
N ILE A 81 0.91 -3.45 32.92
CA ILE A 81 0.86 -2.55 31.75
C ILE A 81 -0.56 -2.53 31.17
N LEU A 82 -1.16 -3.69 30.97
CA LEU A 82 -2.48 -3.81 30.38
C LEU A 82 -3.59 -3.29 31.30
N GLN A 83 -3.43 -3.43 32.62
CA GLN A 83 -4.35 -2.86 33.60
C GLN A 83 -4.28 -1.33 33.67
N GLN A 84 -3.13 -0.73 33.37
CA GLN A 84 -3.01 0.72 33.23
C GLN A 84 -3.68 1.25 31.96
N GLY A 85 -3.97 0.38 31.00
CA GLY A 85 -4.78 0.63 29.81
C GLY A 85 -4.33 1.86 29.03
N ASP A 86 -5.16 2.88 29.03
CA ASP A 86 -4.96 4.13 28.30
C ASP A 86 -3.66 4.86 28.59
N ARG A 87 -3.13 4.72 29.80
CA ARG A 87 -1.85 5.34 30.19
C ARG A 87 -0.66 4.71 29.49
N CYS A 88 -0.78 3.44 29.11
CA CYS A 88 0.27 2.71 28.42
C CYS A 88 0.27 2.89 26.91
N GLY A 89 -0.66 3.65 26.33
CA GLY A 89 -0.72 3.92 24.90
C GLY A 89 -0.82 2.65 24.05
N ILE A 90 -1.52 1.61 24.54
CA ILE A 90 -1.62 0.33 23.85
C ILE A 90 -2.41 0.46 22.57
N ARG A 91 -1.87 -0.03 21.47
CA ARG A 91 -2.51 -0.07 20.15
C ARG A 91 -2.71 -1.51 19.74
N TYR A 92 -3.93 -1.85 19.37
CA TYR A 92 -4.29 -3.15 18.87
C TYR A 92 -4.22 -3.20 17.33
N PHE A 93 -3.52 -4.20 16.78
CA PHE A 93 -3.37 -4.44 15.35
C PHE A 93 -3.99 -5.77 14.95
N GLY A 94 -5.24 -5.90 14.97
CA GLY A 94 -5.92 -7.11 14.51
C GLY A 94 -7.40 -7.06 14.83
N VAL A 95 -8.19 -7.66 13.98
CA VAL A 95 -9.61 -7.88 14.29
C VAL A 95 -9.64 -8.96 15.36
N PRO A 96 -10.22 -8.72 16.55
CA PRO A 96 -10.40 -9.79 17.52
C PRO A 96 -11.28 -10.86 16.88
N THR A 97 -10.73 -12.01 16.60
CA THR A 97 -11.54 -13.17 16.26
C THR A 97 -12.22 -13.60 17.55
N ALA A 98 -13.48 -13.24 17.70
CA ALA A 98 -14.32 -13.76 18.75
C ALA A 98 -14.47 -15.28 18.54
N GLN A 99 -13.60 -16.07 19.16
CA GLN A 99 -13.90 -17.46 19.47
C GLN A 99 -14.85 -17.47 20.69
N GLY A 100 -15.98 -16.80 20.54
CA GLY A 100 -17.11 -16.94 21.43
C GLY A 100 -17.88 -18.18 20.98
N GLN A 101 -18.08 -19.10 21.88
CA GLN A 101 -19.07 -20.16 21.71
C GLN A 101 -20.39 -19.53 21.25
N SER A 102 -20.87 -19.94 20.09
CA SER A 102 -22.25 -19.63 19.70
C SER A 102 -23.18 -20.03 20.83
N PRO A 103 -24.15 -19.20 21.25
CA PRO A 103 -25.14 -19.60 22.20
C PRO A 103 -25.81 -20.86 21.67
N ALA A 104 -25.98 -21.87 22.55
CA ALA A 104 -26.63 -23.11 22.22
C ALA A 104 -27.98 -22.80 21.58
N VAL A 105 -28.08 -23.01 20.27
CA VAL A 105 -29.34 -22.90 19.55
C VAL A 105 -30.18 -24.09 19.98
N SER A 106 -31.29 -23.82 20.65
CA SER A 106 -32.29 -24.81 20.92
C SER A 106 -32.66 -25.57 19.65
N PRO A 107 -32.75 -26.89 19.65
CA PRO A 107 -33.00 -27.67 18.46
C PRO A 107 -34.31 -27.24 17.80
N LYS A 108 -34.20 -26.66 16.63
CA LYS A 108 -35.35 -26.38 15.76
C LYS A 108 -35.94 -27.71 15.32
N PRO A 109 -37.28 -27.88 15.30
CA PRO A 109 -37.92 -29.13 14.89
C PRO A 109 -37.41 -29.57 13.51
N ALA A 110 -37.14 -30.85 13.37
CA ALA A 110 -36.64 -31.44 12.14
C ALA A 110 -37.57 -31.12 10.96
N ARG A 111 -36.97 -30.49 9.92
CA ARG A 111 -37.64 -30.26 8.65
C ARG A 111 -37.81 -31.60 7.94
N PRO A 112 -38.96 -31.87 7.30
CA PRO A 112 -39.15 -33.10 6.51
C PRO A 112 -38.01 -33.24 5.45
N PRO A 113 -37.61 -34.44 5.08
CA PRO A 113 -36.56 -34.65 4.09
C PRO A 113 -36.96 -34.00 2.78
N VAL A 114 -36.13 -33.05 2.34
CA VAL A 114 -36.22 -32.42 1.01
C VAL A 114 -35.83 -33.49 0.00
N GLN A 115 -36.73 -33.79 -0.94
CA GLN A 115 -36.40 -34.60 -2.12
C GLN A 115 -35.22 -33.97 -2.83
N PRO A 116 -34.22 -34.74 -3.30
CA PRO A 116 -33.11 -34.17 -4.07
C PRO A 116 -33.67 -33.55 -5.35
N GLU A 117 -33.41 -32.25 -5.51
CA GLU A 117 -33.66 -31.54 -6.77
C GLU A 117 -32.84 -32.22 -7.88
N PRO A 118 -33.44 -32.43 -9.08
CA PRO A 118 -32.67 -32.95 -10.21
C PRO A 118 -31.50 -32.00 -10.49
N PRO A 119 -30.31 -32.55 -10.87
CA PRO A 119 -29.14 -31.74 -11.12
C PRO A 119 -29.45 -30.71 -12.19
N GLN A 120 -29.31 -29.42 -11.85
CA GLN A 120 -29.41 -28.34 -12.83
C GLN A 120 -28.37 -28.57 -13.92
N PRO A 121 -28.71 -28.35 -15.19
CA PRO A 121 -27.72 -28.38 -16.26
C PRO A 121 -26.59 -27.43 -15.91
N THR A 122 -25.37 -27.94 -15.80
CA THR A 122 -24.18 -27.12 -15.63
C THR A 122 -24.05 -26.22 -16.85
N GLU A 123 -24.21 -24.90 -16.66
CA GLU A 123 -23.87 -23.93 -17.72
C GLU A 123 -22.47 -24.26 -18.28
N PRO A 124 -22.31 -24.25 -19.60
CA PRO A 124 -20.97 -24.44 -20.17
C PRO A 124 -20.03 -23.35 -19.59
N PRO A 125 -18.80 -23.71 -19.24
CA PRO A 125 -17.85 -22.75 -18.69
C PRO A 125 -17.74 -21.55 -19.61
N ALA A 126 -17.82 -20.36 -19.04
CA ALA A 126 -17.68 -19.11 -19.79
C ALA A 126 -16.39 -19.13 -20.62
N PRO A 127 -16.39 -18.65 -21.87
CA PRO A 127 -15.21 -18.69 -22.71
C PRO A 127 -14.05 -17.98 -22.01
N VAL A 128 -12.92 -18.68 -21.87
CA VAL A 128 -11.71 -18.15 -21.25
C VAL A 128 -11.24 -16.96 -22.09
N LYS A 129 -11.30 -15.76 -21.52
CA LYS A 129 -10.82 -14.54 -22.19
C LYS A 129 -9.32 -14.71 -22.47
N PRO A 130 -8.85 -14.48 -23.72
CA PRO A 130 -7.43 -14.57 -24.02
C PRO A 130 -6.60 -13.65 -23.11
N LEU A 131 -5.47 -14.15 -22.60
CA LEU A 131 -4.57 -13.36 -21.78
C LEU A 131 -4.00 -12.19 -22.60
N VAL A 132 -4.14 -10.97 -22.09
CA VAL A 132 -3.60 -9.78 -22.74
C VAL A 132 -2.08 -9.79 -22.62
N ARG A 133 -1.38 -9.78 -23.75
CA ARG A 133 0.08 -9.72 -23.81
C ARG A 133 0.52 -8.27 -23.84
N SER A 134 0.59 -7.64 -22.66
CA SER A 134 1.07 -6.26 -22.49
C SER A 134 1.78 -6.11 -21.16
N LEU A 135 2.68 -5.11 -21.06
CA LEU A 135 3.28 -4.65 -19.81
C LEU A 135 2.65 -3.31 -19.42
N THR A 136 2.21 -3.17 -18.17
CA THR A 136 1.68 -1.91 -17.67
C THR A 136 2.42 -1.50 -16.40
N PHE A 137 3.03 -0.32 -16.42
CA PHE A 137 3.78 0.24 -15.31
C PHE A 137 2.90 1.11 -14.43
N PHE A 138 2.89 0.86 -13.13
CA PHE A 138 2.15 1.61 -12.12
C PHE A 138 3.08 2.01 -10.99
N GLY A 139 2.94 3.21 -10.46
CA GLY A 139 3.74 3.67 -9.33
C GLY A 139 4.27 5.08 -9.48
N ASP A 140 5.48 5.29 -8.94
CA ASP A 140 6.12 6.61 -8.85
C ASP A 140 7.08 6.92 -10.02
N SER A 141 7.97 7.91 -9.83
CA SER A 141 8.93 8.35 -10.85
C SER A 141 9.87 7.24 -11.33
N THR A 142 10.17 6.27 -10.47
CA THR A 142 11.00 5.12 -10.85
C THR A 142 10.31 4.34 -11.98
N ASN A 143 9.07 3.93 -11.76
CA ASN A 143 8.33 3.19 -12.77
C ASN A 143 7.95 4.04 -13.99
N ALA A 144 7.73 5.35 -13.81
CA ALA A 144 7.49 6.24 -14.95
C ALA A 144 8.67 6.20 -15.92
N ARG A 145 9.90 6.30 -15.42
CA ARG A 145 11.12 6.29 -16.25
C ARG A 145 11.43 4.90 -16.82
N LEU A 146 11.27 3.85 -16.03
CA LEU A 146 11.44 2.47 -16.50
C LEU A 146 10.40 2.10 -17.56
N GLY A 147 9.16 2.57 -17.42
CA GLY A 147 8.09 2.38 -18.40
C GLY A 147 8.40 3.06 -19.74
N ASP A 148 8.97 4.28 -19.72
CA ASP A 148 9.39 4.99 -20.92
C ASP A 148 10.52 4.25 -21.66
N GLN A 149 11.49 3.69 -20.94
CA GLN A 149 12.51 2.83 -21.53
C GLN A 149 11.93 1.52 -22.07
N ALA A 150 11.02 0.90 -21.33
CA ALA A 150 10.37 -0.33 -21.76
C ALA A 150 9.53 -0.14 -23.05
N ILE A 151 8.86 1.00 -23.23
CA ILE A 151 8.17 1.36 -24.49
C ILE A 151 9.14 1.31 -25.68
N SER A 152 10.35 1.81 -25.49
CA SER A 152 11.36 1.84 -26.56
C SER A 152 11.91 0.44 -26.86
N LEU A 153 12.22 -0.35 -25.83
CA LEU A 153 12.78 -1.69 -25.97
C LEU A 153 11.77 -2.70 -26.52
N ALA A 154 10.52 -2.61 -26.08
CA ALA A 154 9.48 -3.56 -26.42
C ALA A 154 8.98 -3.46 -27.88
N LYS A 155 9.32 -2.40 -28.61
CA LYS A 155 8.97 -2.22 -30.01
C LYS A 155 9.50 -3.34 -30.92
N ALA A 156 10.70 -3.85 -30.61
CA ALA A 156 11.31 -4.94 -31.39
C ALA A 156 10.51 -6.25 -31.27
N ASP A 157 9.87 -6.49 -30.12
CA ASP A 157 9.08 -7.70 -29.83
C ASP A 157 7.57 -7.51 -30.11
N ASN A 158 7.16 -6.38 -30.65
CA ASN A 158 5.74 -5.98 -30.79
C ASN A 158 4.95 -6.15 -29.47
N LEU A 159 5.59 -5.88 -28.34
CA LEU A 159 4.98 -5.98 -27.02
C LEU A 159 4.36 -4.63 -26.64
N PRO A 160 3.05 -4.52 -26.49
CA PRO A 160 2.43 -3.30 -25.99
C PRO A 160 2.90 -2.97 -24.58
N VAL A 161 3.32 -1.72 -24.36
CA VAL A 161 3.68 -1.19 -23.05
C VAL A 161 2.84 0.04 -22.75
N ILE A 162 2.24 0.07 -21.57
CA ILE A 162 1.44 1.17 -21.05
C ILE A 162 2.16 1.73 -19.83
N ASN A 163 2.36 3.04 -19.79
CA ASN A 163 2.98 3.70 -18.65
C ASN A 163 1.96 4.56 -17.91
N ASN A 164 1.45 4.06 -16.78
CA ASN A 164 0.49 4.72 -15.88
C ASN A 164 1.14 5.20 -14.59
N ALA A 165 2.47 5.13 -14.48
CA ALA A 165 3.21 5.65 -13.35
C ALA A 165 3.37 7.17 -13.45
N GLN A 166 3.51 7.85 -12.30
CA GLN A 166 3.64 9.30 -12.23
C GLN A 166 4.77 9.71 -11.28
N GLY A 167 5.60 10.65 -11.74
CA GLY A 167 6.68 11.22 -10.92
C GLY A 167 6.17 11.86 -9.62
N GLY A 168 6.89 11.65 -8.52
CA GLY A 168 6.56 12.22 -7.21
C GLY A 168 5.33 11.61 -6.53
N SER A 169 4.70 10.60 -7.11
CA SER A 169 3.47 10.04 -6.57
C SER A 169 3.69 9.13 -5.36
N LEU A 170 2.68 9.06 -4.49
CA LEU A 170 2.59 8.14 -3.37
C LEU A 170 1.97 6.80 -3.78
N ALA A 171 2.04 5.80 -2.91
CA ALA A 171 1.44 4.49 -3.15
C ALA A 171 -0.10 4.54 -3.36
N SER A 172 -0.77 5.53 -2.79
CA SER A 172 -2.19 5.79 -3.02
C SER A 172 -2.52 6.18 -4.47
N TYR A 173 -1.59 6.86 -5.17
CA TYR A 173 -1.75 7.15 -6.60
C TYR A 173 -1.67 5.87 -7.44
N ALA A 174 -0.74 4.96 -7.14
CA ALA A 174 -0.67 3.67 -7.84
C ALA A 174 -2.00 2.93 -7.76
N LEU A 175 -2.65 2.92 -6.59
CA LEU A 175 -3.98 2.33 -6.42
C LEU A 175 -5.05 3.03 -7.27
N MET A 176 -5.05 4.37 -7.31
CA MET A 176 -5.97 5.14 -8.19
C MET A 176 -5.73 4.81 -9.65
N SER A 177 -4.47 4.76 -10.09
CA SER A 177 -4.11 4.47 -11.48
C SER A 177 -4.53 3.07 -11.95
N MET A 178 -4.78 2.16 -11.02
CA MET A 178 -5.36 0.83 -11.22
C MET A 178 -6.90 0.80 -11.02
N ASN A 179 -7.56 1.94 -10.87
CA ASN A 179 -8.99 2.07 -10.53
C ASN A 179 -9.41 1.45 -9.18
N GLY A 180 -8.49 1.34 -8.26
CA GLY A 180 -8.72 0.70 -6.95
C GLY A 180 -9.09 1.67 -5.83
N SER A 181 -9.01 2.98 -6.06
CA SER A 181 -9.33 4.00 -5.07
C SER A 181 -10.35 4.98 -5.62
N PRO A 182 -11.47 5.19 -4.93
CA PRO A 182 -12.40 6.23 -5.31
C PRO A 182 -11.76 7.59 -5.06
N VAL A 183 -11.54 8.32 -6.13
CA VAL A 183 -11.22 9.75 -6.10
C VAL A 183 -12.36 10.46 -6.80
N GLU A 184 -12.86 11.49 -6.18
CA GLU A 184 -13.94 12.30 -6.71
C GLU A 184 -13.45 13.74 -6.87
N ILE A 185 -14.11 14.48 -7.74
CA ILE A 185 -13.88 15.90 -7.92
C ILE A 185 -15.17 16.67 -7.69
N LYS A 186 -15.07 17.81 -7.04
CA LYS A 186 -16.18 18.69 -6.71
C LYS A 186 -15.88 20.08 -7.25
N PHE A 187 -16.87 20.70 -7.88
CA PHE A 187 -16.78 22.03 -8.46
C PHE A 187 -17.70 23.02 -7.73
N SER A 188 -17.30 24.28 -7.72
CA SER A 188 -18.13 25.39 -7.24
C SER A 188 -18.98 26.04 -8.35
N VAL A 189 -18.87 25.54 -9.59
CA VAL A 189 -19.56 26.07 -10.79
C VAL A 189 -20.51 25.02 -11.36
N ASP A 190 -21.46 25.46 -12.19
CA ASP A 190 -22.45 24.60 -12.84
C ASP A 190 -22.07 24.20 -14.27
N THR A 191 -20.90 24.65 -14.74
CA THR A 191 -20.45 24.36 -16.09
C THR A 191 -18.94 24.14 -16.14
N ILE A 192 -18.51 23.07 -16.77
CA ILE A 192 -17.14 22.89 -17.25
C ILE A 192 -17.10 23.47 -18.66
N PRO A 193 -16.32 24.55 -18.94
CA PRO A 193 -16.29 25.18 -20.25
C PRO A 193 -15.69 24.26 -21.31
N ALA A 194 -15.89 24.56 -22.57
CA ALA A 194 -15.17 23.93 -23.66
C ALA A 194 -13.67 24.19 -23.57
N LYS A 195 -12.87 23.33 -24.16
CA LYS A 195 -11.40 23.50 -24.19
C LYS A 195 -11.05 24.89 -24.79
N GLY A 196 -9.97 25.47 -24.29
CA GLY A 196 -9.47 26.73 -24.78
C GLY A 196 -8.06 27.01 -24.29
N ARG A 197 -7.40 27.95 -24.92
CA ARG A 197 -6.08 28.38 -24.49
C ARG A 197 -6.19 29.06 -23.11
N ASN A 198 -5.52 28.52 -22.11
CA ASN A 198 -5.53 29.02 -20.72
C ASN A 198 -6.92 28.96 -20.03
N VAL A 199 -7.86 28.18 -20.53
CA VAL A 199 -9.13 27.95 -19.83
C VAL A 199 -8.93 26.88 -18.76
N PHE A 200 -9.25 27.22 -17.52
CA PHE A 200 -9.29 26.28 -16.40
C PHE A 200 -10.38 26.68 -15.40
N ILE A 201 -10.78 25.73 -14.58
CA ILE A 201 -11.67 25.96 -13.43
C ILE A 201 -11.03 25.41 -12.18
N ASP A 202 -11.29 26.05 -11.06
CA ASP A 202 -10.87 25.57 -9.74
C ASP A 202 -11.82 24.47 -9.25
N ALA A 203 -11.24 23.49 -8.59
CA ALA A 203 -11.96 22.34 -8.07
C ALA A 203 -11.32 21.81 -6.79
N GLU A 204 -12.00 20.87 -6.16
CA GLU A 204 -11.54 20.13 -4.98
C GLU A 204 -11.49 18.64 -5.31
N LEU A 205 -10.35 17.99 -5.04
CA LEU A 205 -10.26 16.52 -5.04
C LEU A 205 -10.69 15.99 -3.67
N VAL A 206 -11.62 15.06 -3.70
CA VAL A 206 -12.15 14.37 -2.53
C VAL A 206 -11.68 12.93 -2.58
N TYR A 207 -10.90 12.53 -1.59
CA TYR A 207 -10.35 11.19 -1.49
C TYR A 207 -11.27 10.31 -0.64
N GLY A 208 -11.34 9.03 -0.98
CA GLY A 208 -12.06 8.03 -0.18
C GLY A 208 -11.48 7.89 1.22
N GLU A 209 -12.24 7.31 2.13
CA GLU A 209 -11.82 7.11 3.51
C GLU A 209 -10.51 6.28 3.57
N GLY A 210 -9.56 6.74 4.37
CA GLY A 210 -8.25 6.09 4.53
C GLY A 210 -7.30 6.24 3.33
N VAL A 211 -7.67 7.00 2.29
CA VAL A 211 -6.78 7.30 1.17
C VAL A 211 -5.90 8.49 1.50
N THR A 212 -4.58 8.30 1.41
CA THR A 212 -3.61 9.39 1.54
C THR A 212 -3.73 10.33 0.34
N PRO A 213 -4.00 11.63 0.53
CA PRO A 213 -4.05 12.59 -0.56
C PRO A 213 -2.73 12.63 -1.35
N PHE A 214 -2.85 12.70 -2.67
CA PHE A 214 -1.72 12.82 -3.61
C PHE A 214 -1.99 13.92 -4.63
N SER A 215 -0.94 14.41 -5.28
CA SER A 215 -1.05 15.41 -6.33
C SER A 215 -1.25 14.76 -7.70
N LEU A 216 -2.08 15.38 -8.54
CA LEU A 216 -2.14 15.10 -9.97
C LEU A 216 -1.26 16.12 -10.72
N HIS A 217 -0.44 15.64 -11.65
CA HIS A 217 0.55 16.45 -12.37
C HIS A 217 0.22 16.47 -13.86
N SER A 218 -0.71 17.34 -14.27
CA SER A 218 -1.24 17.39 -15.65
C SER A 218 -1.81 16.05 -16.11
N THR A 219 -2.40 15.32 -15.17
CA THR A 219 -2.93 13.98 -15.41
C THR A 219 -4.23 14.05 -16.19
N ILE A 220 -4.33 13.30 -17.27
CA ILE A 220 -5.55 13.23 -18.08
C ILE A 220 -6.52 12.26 -17.42
N VAL A 221 -7.70 12.76 -17.10
CA VAL A 221 -8.74 12.02 -16.39
C VAL A 221 -10.07 12.08 -17.17
N ILE A 222 -10.95 11.13 -16.84
CA ILE A 222 -12.37 11.18 -17.15
C ILE A 222 -13.12 11.51 -15.88
N ILE A 223 -13.88 12.59 -15.89
CA ILE A 223 -14.70 13.07 -14.79
C ILE A 223 -16.14 12.63 -15.06
N GLY A 224 -16.75 11.97 -14.07
CA GLY A 224 -18.06 11.34 -14.28
C GLY A 224 -17.96 10.22 -15.33
N ASP A 225 -18.85 10.24 -16.30
CA ASP A 225 -18.91 9.19 -17.30
C ASP A 225 -18.09 9.51 -18.56
N ASN A 226 -17.92 10.81 -18.92
CA ASN A 226 -17.40 11.16 -20.24
C ASN A 226 -16.65 12.50 -20.36
N ILE A 227 -16.46 13.27 -19.29
CA ILE A 227 -15.81 14.59 -19.38
C ILE A 227 -14.30 14.43 -19.30
N GLU A 228 -13.60 14.67 -20.40
CA GLU A 228 -12.14 14.60 -20.45
C GLU A 228 -11.51 15.92 -19.98
N ALA A 229 -10.57 15.83 -19.05
CA ALA A 229 -9.82 16.98 -18.54
C ALA A 229 -8.38 16.61 -18.17
N SER A 230 -7.50 17.62 -18.20
CA SER A 230 -6.19 17.53 -17.53
C SER A 230 -6.31 18.16 -16.14
N VAL A 231 -5.88 17.45 -15.11
CA VAL A 231 -6.01 17.89 -13.72
C VAL A 231 -4.63 18.09 -13.11
N VAL A 232 -4.47 19.23 -12.42
CA VAL A 232 -3.24 19.61 -11.70
C VAL A 232 -3.59 20.05 -10.30
N GLY A 233 -2.90 19.49 -9.31
CA GLY A 233 -3.05 19.93 -7.91
C GLY A 233 -3.42 18.82 -6.95
N GLN A 234 -3.74 19.21 -5.74
CA GLN A 234 -4.04 18.33 -4.61
C GLN A 234 -5.11 18.94 -3.72
N THR A 235 -6.03 18.13 -3.22
CA THR A 235 -7.10 18.54 -2.30
C THR A 235 -7.87 19.76 -2.79
N ALA A 236 -7.89 20.88 -2.07
CA ALA A 236 -8.65 22.10 -2.40
C ALA A 236 -7.99 23.00 -3.47
N ASN A 237 -6.73 22.71 -3.85
CA ASN A 237 -5.98 23.54 -4.81
C ASN A 237 -5.81 22.80 -6.13
N VAL A 238 -6.90 22.56 -6.82
CA VAL A 238 -6.93 21.78 -8.06
C VAL A 238 -7.39 22.65 -9.21
N LYS A 239 -6.63 22.62 -10.30
CA LYS A 239 -7.01 23.23 -11.58
C LYS A 239 -7.38 22.14 -12.58
N VAL A 240 -8.54 22.30 -13.17
CA VAL A 240 -9.08 21.42 -14.20
C VAL A 240 -9.07 22.15 -15.52
N TYR A 241 -8.32 21.62 -16.48
CA TYR A 241 -8.18 22.13 -17.83
C TYR A 241 -9.03 21.25 -18.75
N PRO A 242 -10.18 21.75 -19.24
CA PRO A 242 -11.07 20.98 -20.12
C PRO A 242 -10.37 20.58 -21.41
N ARG A 243 -10.66 19.39 -21.92
CA ARG A 243 -10.11 18.87 -23.18
C ARG A 243 -11.17 18.65 -24.25
N ASP A 244 -12.43 18.70 -23.88
CA ASP A 244 -13.56 18.53 -24.79
C ASP A 244 -13.87 19.80 -25.57
N GLU A 245 -14.30 19.65 -26.83
CA GLU A 245 -14.70 20.76 -27.73
C GLU A 245 -15.98 21.46 -27.25
N GLN A 246 -16.77 20.81 -26.42
CA GLN A 246 -18.04 21.27 -25.91
C GLN A 246 -17.99 21.55 -24.41
N ALA A 247 -18.77 22.49 -23.96
CA ALA A 247 -19.01 22.73 -22.54
C ALA A 247 -19.94 21.64 -21.97
N HIS A 248 -19.71 21.28 -20.71
CA HIS A 248 -20.52 20.29 -19.99
C HIS A 248 -21.24 20.92 -18.82
N SER A 249 -22.56 20.68 -18.76
CA SER A 249 -23.35 21.05 -17.57
C SER A 249 -23.05 20.07 -16.45
N ILE A 250 -22.78 20.63 -15.26
CA ILE A 250 -22.55 19.93 -14.02
C ILE A 250 -23.39 20.54 -12.91
N VAL A 251 -23.38 19.97 -11.73
CA VAL A 251 -24.08 20.55 -10.57
C VAL A 251 -23.04 21.00 -9.54
N ALA A 252 -23.04 22.29 -9.21
CA ALA A 252 -22.16 22.83 -8.19
C ALA A 252 -22.32 22.10 -6.87
N GLY A 253 -21.21 21.81 -6.20
CA GLY A 253 -21.16 21.06 -4.94
C GLY A 253 -21.35 19.55 -5.05
N LYS A 254 -21.81 19.01 -6.18
CA LYS A 254 -21.89 17.56 -6.42
C LYS A 254 -20.49 16.98 -6.65
N ARG A 255 -20.28 15.76 -6.16
CA ARG A 255 -19.06 14.98 -6.38
C ARG A 255 -19.19 14.11 -7.62
N TYR A 256 -18.15 14.10 -8.43
CA TYR A 256 -18.06 13.30 -9.65
C TYR A 256 -16.87 12.36 -9.56
N PRO A 257 -17.02 11.06 -9.87
CA PRO A 257 -15.91 10.11 -9.87
C PRO A 257 -14.84 10.55 -10.89
N VAL A 258 -13.57 10.33 -10.53
CA VAL A 258 -12.41 10.61 -11.38
C VAL A 258 -11.69 9.32 -11.68
N LYS A 259 -11.46 9.04 -12.96
CA LYS A 259 -10.68 7.90 -13.44
C LYS A 259 -9.58 8.40 -14.38
N LEU A 260 -8.42 7.75 -14.40
CA LEU A 260 -7.43 8.04 -15.42
C LEU A 260 -7.97 7.68 -16.80
N LYS A 261 -7.69 8.52 -17.82
CA LYS A 261 -8.10 8.23 -19.19
C LYS A 261 -7.51 6.91 -19.71
N ASN A 262 -6.25 6.65 -19.39
CA ASN A 262 -5.52 5.46 -19.82
C ASN A 262 -5.48 4.38 -18.73
N ASN A 263 -6.51 4.33 -17.90
CA ASN A 263 -6.63 3.36 -16.82
C ASN A 263 -6.92 1.96 -17.37
N GLY A 264 -5.99 1.37 -17.95
CA GLY A 264 -6.09 0.02 -18.48
C GLY A 264 -4.89 -0.81 -18.08
N GLY A 265 -4.92 -2.07 -18.46
CA GLY A 265 -3.75 -2.92 -18.39
C GLY A 265 -3.58 -3.67 -17.07
N THR A 266 -4.60 -3.69 -16.20
CA THR A 266 -4.60 -4.62 -15.05
C THR A 266 -4.87 -6.08 -15.48
N ASP A 267 -5.31 -6.29 -16.73
CA ASP A 267 -5.47 -7.60 -17.37
C ASP A 267 -4.20 -8.07 -18.12
N GLY A 268 -3.21 -7.19 -18.25
CA GLY A 268 -1.86 -7.50 -18.73
C GLY A 268 -0.91 -7.94 -17.61
N ILE A 269 0.39 -7.73 -17.81
CA ILE A 269 1.43 -7.93 -16.81
C ILE A 269 1.65 -6.60 -16.09
N CYS A 270 1.31 -6.51 -14.83
CA CYS A 270 1.45 -5.29 -14.04
C CYS A 270 2.86 -5.19 -13.44
N VAL A 271 3.57 -4.11 -13.70
CA VAL A 271 4.85 -3.78 -13.05
C VAL A 271 4.58 -2.70 -12.01
N LEU A 272 4.81 -3.00 -10.74
CA LEU A 272 4.53 -2.12 -9.62
C LEU A 272 5.81 -1.71 -8.90
N ALA A 273 6.13 -0.41 -8.89
CA ALA A 273 7.13 0.18 -8.03
C ALA A 273 6.54 1.41 -7.32
N THR A 274 6.37 1.31 -6.02
CA THR A 274 5.76 2.38 -5.24
C THR A 274 6.19 2.33 -3.77
N GLY A 275 6.01 3.43 -3.07
CA GLY A 275 6.33 3.56 -1.65
C GLY A 275 7.59 4.37 -1.36
N LYS A 276 8.46 4.62 -2.34
CA LYS A 276 9.68 5.41 -2.13
C LYS A 276 9.37 6.83 -1.65
N ASN A 277 8.38 7.49 -2.24
CA ASN A 277 7.97 8.82 -1.81
C ASN A 277 7.24 8.81 -0.47
N ASP A 278 6.54 7.74 -0.13
CA ASP A 278 5.95 7.56 1.21
C ASP A 278 7.06 7.44 2.27
N VAL A 279 8.15 6.72 1.97
CA VAL A 279 9.34 6.62 2.84
C VAL A 279 10.03 7.97 2.99
N ASN A 280 10.20 8.72 1.89
CA ASN A 280 10.77 10.06 1.91
C ASN A 280 9.94 11.04 2.76
N GLY A 281 8.62 10.90 2.79
CA GLY A 281 7.69 11.68 3.60
C GLY A 281 7.52 11.21 5.03
N ALA A 282 8.09 10.06 5.42
CA ALA A 282 8.00 9.54 6.77
C ALA A 282 8.95 10.27 7.73
N ASN A 283 8.64 10.23 9.02
CA ASN A 283 9.47 10.75 10.11
C ASN A 283 9.44 9.79 11.31
N TRP A 284 10.23 10.09 12.34
CA TRP A 284 10.34 9.27 13.55
C TRP A 284 9.01 8.92 14.21
N SER A 285 8.05 9.82 14.16
CA SER A 285 6.76 9.62 14.87
C SER A 285 5.74 8.79 14.05
N ASN A 286 5.97 8.55 12.77
CA ASN A 286 4.96 7.94 11.89
C ASN A 286 5.47 6.86 10.92
N TRP A 287 6.74 6.49 10.97
CA TRP A 287 7.32 5.58 9.97
C TRP A 287 6.66 4.18 9.98
N GLN A 288 6.29 3.65 11.16
CA GLN A 288 5.57 2.36 11.22
C GLN A 288 4.18 2.45 10.59
N ALA A 289 3.48 3.55 10.85
CA ALA A 289 2.17 3.79 10.20
C ALA A 289 2.32 3.98 8.69
N ALA A 290 3.42 4.59 8.24
CA ALA A 290 3.73 4.70 6.82
C ALA A 290 4.01 3.33 6.20
N LEU A 291 4.77 2.47 6.88
CA LEU A 291 5.04 1.10 6.46
C LEU A 291 3.75 0.30 6.24
N GLU A 292 2.89 0.24 7.24
CA GLU A 292 1.63 -0.51 7.15
C GLU A 292 0.68 0.07 6.09
N ARG A 293 0.67 1.39 5.93
CA ARG A 293 -0.11 2.05 4.88
C ARG A 293 0.39 1.66 3.48
N VAL A 294 1.71 1.70 3.24
CA VAL A 294 2.30 1.31 1.95
C VAL A 294 2.04 -0.16 1.64
N LYS A 295 2.26 -1.07 2.61
CA LYS A 295 1.91 -2.48 2.47
C LYS A 295 0.45 -2.67 2.08
N GLY A 296 -0.47 -1.96 2.75
CA GLY A 296 -1.90 -2.02 2.45
C GLY A 296 -2.23 -1.54 1.03
N TYR A 297 -1.56 -0.50 0.52
CA TYR A 297 -1.74 -0.06 -0.86
C TYR A 297 -1.20 -1.08 -1.87
N ILE A 298 -0.02 -1.64 -1.64
CA ILE A 298 0.56 -2.69 -2.51
C ILE A 298 -0.39 -3.89 -2.58
N GLN A 299 -0.90 -4.39 -1.45
CA GLN A 299 -1.85 -5.50 -1.41
C GLN A 299 -3.12 -5.21 -2.21
N LYS A 300 -3.68 -3.99 -2.05
CA LYS A 300 -4.85 -3.56 -2.80
C LYS A 300 -4.57 -3.48 -4.31
N CYS A 301 -3.39 -2.98 -4.71
CA CYS A 301 -2.96 -2.94 -6.11
C CYS A 301 -2.88 -4.36 -6.70
N ILE A 302 -2.20 -5.29 -6.03
CA ILE A 302 -2.08 -6.68 -6.51
C ILE A 302 -3.45 -7.36 -6.58
N ALA A 303 -4.36 -7.07 -5.64
CA ALA A 303 -5.72 -7.58 -5.67
C ALA A 303 -6.56 -7.08 -6.87
N LEU A 304 -6.12 -6.05 -7.59
CA LEU A 304 -6.78 -5.55 -8.81
C LEU A 304 -6.27 -6.22 -10.08
N VAL A 305 -5.13 -6.90 -10.05
CA VAL A 305 -4.56 -7.59 -11.21
C VAL A 305 -5.50 -8.69 -11.70
N GLN A 306 -5.65 -8.81 -13.03
CA GLN A 306 -6.50 -9.80 -13.67
C GLN A 306 -5.67 -10.77 -14.52
N PRO A 307 -6.13 -12.02 -14.72
CA PRO A 307 -7.28 -12.62 -14.01
C PRO A 307 -6.96 -12.94 -12.55
N LYS A 308 -7.95 -12.97 -11.69
CA LYS A 308 -7.78 -13.13 -10.23
C LYS A 308 -7.19 -14.48 -9.80
N ASP A 309 -7.47 -15.51 -10.56
CA ASP A 309 -7.00 -16.88 -10.35
C ASP A 309 -5.55 -17.12 -10.81
N ALA A 310 -5.04 -16.26 -11.69
CA ALA A 310 -3.67 -16.30 -12.20
C ALA A 310 -3.11 -14.88 -12.44
N PRO A 311 -2.97 -14.05 -11.39
CA PRO A 311 -2.54 -12.67 -11.54
C PRO A 311 -1.09 -12.58 -12.02
N ARG A 312 -0.84 -11.78 -13.07
CA ARG A 312 0.49 -11.58 -13.64
C ARG A 312 1.05 -10.23 -13.23
N TYR A 313 2.05 -10.23 -12.37
CA TYR A 313 2.66 -9.00 -11.90
C TYR A 313 4.14 -9.20 -11.57
N ILE A 314 4.86 -8.09 -11.59
CA ILE A 314 6.23 -7.96 -11.11
C ILE A 314 6.24 -6.78 -10.15
N ILE A 315 6.78 -6.98 -8.96
CA ILE A 315 6.91 -5.93 -7.96
C ILE A 315 8.39 -5.61 -7.72
N LEU A 316 8.71 -4.32 -7.60
CA LEU A 316 10.05 -3.83 -7.37
C LEU A 316 10.18 -3.31 -5.94
N PRO A 317 11.16 -3.80 -5.17
CA PRO A 317 11.60 -3.15 -3.93
C PRO A 317 12.10 -1.72 -4.16
N ILE A 318 12.12 -0.90 -3.12
CA ILE A 318 12.66 0.46 -3.16
C ILE A 318 14.12 0.45 -2.69
N TRP A 319 14.86 1.53 -2.95
CA TRP A 319 16.25 1.67 -2.51
C TRP A 319 16.48 2.99 -1.79
N ALA A 320 17.60 3.09 -1.05
CA ALA A 320 18.06 4.31 -0.45
C ALA A 320 18.82 5.17 -1.48
N ASP A 321 18.44 6.43 -1.61
CA ASP A 321 19.14 7.39 -2.45
C ASP A 321 20.45 7.82 -1.80
N ASN A 322 21.43 8.12 -2.63
CA ASN A 322 22.71 8.68 -2.16
C ASN A 322 22.62 10.21 -2.03
N LYS A 323 21.90 10.66 -1.01
CA LYS A 323 21.73 12.09 -0.69
C LYS A 323 21.42 12.29 0.81
N PRO A 324 21.62 13.52 1.35
CA PRO A 324 21.46 13.79 2.79
C PRO A 324 20.16 13.30 3.40
N GLY A 325 19.01 13.40 2.69
CA GLY A 325 17.72 12.89 3.18
C GLY A 325 17.66 11.38 3.40
N TRP A 326 18.69 10.62 3.02
CA TRP A 326 18.87 9.20 3.28
C TRP A 326 20.14 8.91 4.12
N SER A 327 20.70 9.92 4.79
CA SER A 327 21.78 9.70 5.75
C SER A 327 21.34 8.73 6.84
N GLN A 328 22.14 7.68 7.06
CA GLN A 328 21.91 6.71 8.13
C GLN A 328 21.97 7.36 9.52
N GLU A 329 22.79 8.40 9.67
CA GLU A 329 22.96 9.13 10.92
C GLU A 329 21.73 10.00 11.24
N GLU A 330 21.23 10.76 10.26
CA GLU A 330 20.14 11.71 10.47
C GLU A 330 18.76 11.06 10.32
N HIS A 331 18.63 10.04 9.46
CA HIS A 331 17.36 9.42 9.09
C HIS A 331 17.36 7.88 9.18
N PRO A 332 17.83 7.27 10.27
CA PRO A 332 17.93 5.80 10.40
C PRO A 332 16.57 5.10 10.23
N TYR A 333 15.47 5.76 10.62
CA TYR A 333 14.12 5.24 10.44
C TYR A 333 13.71 5.05 8.97
N ARG A 334 14.31 5.80 8.02
CA ARG A 334 14.05 5.60 6.58
C ARG A 334 14.67 4.31 6.08
N HIS A 335 15.91 4.02 6.50
CA HIS A 335 16.55 2.75 6.19
C HIS A 335 15.77 1.58 6.80
N GLN A 336 15.39 1.69 8.07
CA GLN A 336 14.60 0.67 8.73
C GLN A 336 13.26 0.44 8.02
N LEU A 337 12.52 1.51 7.69
CA LEU A 337 11.26 1.41 6.94
C LEU A 337 11.47 0.73 5.58
N LYS A 338 12.51 1.16 4.84
CA LYS A 338 12.89 0.57 3.54
C LYS A 338 13.19 -0.92 3.68
N ASP A 339 14.02 -1.29 4.65
CA ASP A 339 14.44 -2.67 4.85
C ASP A 339 13.26 -3.57 5.25
N GLU A 340 12.41 -3.11 6.17
CA GLU A 340 11.21 -3.84 6.57
C GLU A 340 10.20 -3.98 5.41
N LEU A 341 10.00 -2.92 4.60
CA LEU A 341 9.15 -2.96 3.43
C LEU A 341 9.69 -3.93 2.38
N ASN A 342 10.98 -3.83 2.05
CA ASN A 342 11.61 -4.66 1.04
C ASN A 342 11.65 -6.14 1.46
N ASN A 343 11.94 -6.42 2.73
CA ASN A 343 11.90 -7.78 3.26
C ASN A 343 10.47 -8.36 3.19
N TRP A 344 9.47 -7.56 3.53
CA TRP A 344 8.07 -7.97 3.39
C TRP A 344 7.70 -8.23 1.92
N ILE A 345 8.12 -7.37 0.98
CA ILE A 345 7.89 -7.58 -0.46
C ILE A 345 8.52 -8.91 -0.90
N ARG A 346 9.79 -9.16 -0.57
CA ARG A 346 10.51 -10.39 -0.95
C ARG A 346 9.82 -11.64 -0.39
N THR A 347 9.43 -11.61 0.87
CA THR A 347 8.82 -12.77 1.55
C THR A 347 7.38 -13.03 1.10
N THR A 348 6.63 -11.96 0.78
CA THR A 348 5.21 -12.08 0.41
C THR A 348 5.03 -12.47 -1.05
N TYR A 349 5.85 -11.91 -1.96
CA TYR A 349 5.63 -12.03 -3.40
C TYR A 349 6.64 -12.94 -4.11
N GLY A 350 7.71 -13.32 -3.46
CA GLY A 350 8.63 -14.38 -3.89
C GLY A 350 9.10 -14.25 -5.33
N ALA A 351 8.75 -15.22 -6.17
CA ALA A 351 9.17 -15.27 -7.57
C ALA A 351 8.72 -14.03 -8.39
N ASN A 352 7.65 -13.36 -8.00
CA ASN A 352 7.16 -12.16 -8.67
C ASN A 352 7.96 -10.88 -8.35
N VAL A 353 8.98 -10.97 -7.52
CA VAL A 353 9.87 -9.83 -7.22
C VAL A 353 10.98 -9.76 -8.27
N TYR A 354 11.14 -8.59 -8.88
CA TYR A 354 12.41 -8.21 -9.51
C TYR A 354 13.16 -7.32 -8.52
N ASP A 355 14.17 -7.88 -7.86
CA ASP A 355 14.90 -7.21 -6.78
C ASP A 355 15.88 -6.16 -7.32
N ILE A 356 15.33 -5.00 -7.66
CA ILE A 356 16.11 -3.88 -8.20
C ILE A 356 17.12 -3.34 -7.18
N GLU A 357 16.82 -3.40 -5.87
CA GLU A 357 17.79 -2.99 -4.83
C GLU A 357 18.98 -3.95 -4.80
N ALA A 358 18.75 -5.23 -4.72
CA ALA A 358 19.82 -6.22 -4.73
C ALA A 358 20.63 -6.16 -6.03
N TYR A 359 19.98 -5.93 -7.18
CA TYR A 359 20.65 -5.76 -8.45
C TYR A 359 21.56 -4.53 -8.46
N MET A 360 21.07 -3.39 -8.01
CA MET A 360 21.82 -2.13 -7.92
C MET A 360 23.05 -2.26 -6.98
N LEU A 361 22.94 -3.07 -5.92
CA LEU A 361 24.00 -3.30 -4.95
C LEU A 361 24.95 -4.45 -5.33
N SER A 362 24.77 -5.07 -6.51
CA SER A 362 25.60 -6.18 -6.99
C SER A 362 26.69 -5.71 -7.99
N GLU A 363 27.71 -6.52 -8.17
CA GLU A 363 28.72 -6.32 -9.23
C GLU A 363 28.13 -6.43 -10.65
N GLN A 364 26.99 -7.12 -10.78
CA GLN A 364 26.36 -7.35 -12.08
C GLN A 364 25.89 -6.05 -12.76
N ILE A 365 25.51 -5.02 -11.99
CA ILE A 365 25.07 -3.76 -12.57
C ILE A 365 26.18 -3.08 -13.36
N TRP A 366 27.42 -3.18 -12.90
CA TRP A 366 28.60 -2.60 -13.57
C TRP A 366 28.87 -3.31 -14.90
N THR A 367 28.80 -4.63 -14.88
CA THR A 367 28.98 -5.45 -16.09
C THR A 367 27.89 -5.15 -17.13
N ASP A 368 26.64 -5.09 -16.72
CA ASP A 368 25.50 -4.90 -17.62
C ASP A 368 25.41 -3.48 -18.18
N THR A 369 25.84 -2.47 -17.41
CA THR A 369 25.79 -1.06 -17.82
C THR A 369 27.07 -0.57 -18.51
N GLY A 370 28.18 -1.31 -18.38
CA GLY A 370 29.49 -0.91 -18.84
C GLY A 370 30.10 0.28 -18.07
N ILE A 371 29.51 0.65 -16.93
CA ILE A 371 30.04 1.72 -16.06
C ILE A 371 31.15 1.12 -15.20
N THR A 372 32.30 1.80 -15.15
CA THR A 372 33.43 1.43 -14.26
C THR A 372 33.20 2.03 -12.88
N PRO A 373 33.00 1.26 -11.82
CA PRO A 373 32.82 1.80 -10.49
C PRO A 373 34.09 2.36 -9.91
N ASN A 374 33.99 3.46 -9.18
CA ASN A 374 35.05 4.00 -8.35
C ASN A 374 34.94 3.53 -6.90
N GLU A 375 35.88 3.90 -6.02
CA GLU A 375 35.87 3.47 -4.63
C GLU A 375 34.65 4.00 -3.84
N ALA A 376 34.14 5.20 -4.17
CA ALA A 376 32.95 5.75 -3.54
C ALA A 376 31.68 4.96 -3.94
N ASP A 377 31.61 4.47 -5.19
CA ASP A 377 30.53 3.59 -5.63
C ASP A 377 30.52 2.25 -4.87
N LYS A 378 31.70 1.65 -4.72
CA LYS A 378 31.86 0.39 -3.98
C LYS A 378 31.52 0.57 -2.50
N GLN A 379 31.88 1.71 -1.92
CA GLN A 379 31.52 2.03 -0.54
C GLN A 379 29.99 2.21 -0.42
N ALA A 380 29.37 2.95 -1.33
CA ALA A 380 27.91 3.12 -1.37
C ALA A 380 27.17 1.78 -1.46
N GLN A 381 27.64 0.84 -2.29
CA GLN A 381 27.09 -0.52 -2.35
C GLN A 381 27.19 -1.25 -1.01
N LYS A 382 28.32 -1.16 -0.31
CA LYS A 382 28.51 -1.75 1.03
C LYS A 382 27.58 -1.12 2.06
N ASP A 383 27.30 0.16 1.94
CA ASP A 383 26.42 0.92 2.83
C ASP A 383 24.93 0.74 2.48
N GLY A 384 24.61 -0.04 1.45
CA GLY A 384 23.23 -0.32 1.02
C GLY A 384 22.51 0.88 0.40
N ILE A 385 23.28 1.83 -0.18
CA ILE A 385 22.74 3.02 -0.84
C ILE A 385 23.15 3.06 -2.32
N MET A 386 22.40 3.83 -3.11
CA MET A 386 22.66 3.95 -4.55
C MET A 386 24.08 4.46 -4.82
N PRO A 387 24.90 3.74 -5.61
CA PRO A 387 26.20 4.23 -6.06
C PRO A 387 26.12 5.54 -6.83
N LEU A 388 27.10 6.44 -6.65
CA LEU A 388 27.08 7.79 -7.19
C LEU A 388 27.17 7.86 -8.72
N SER A 389 27.76 6.86 -9.37
CA SER A 389 27.89 6.80 -10.83
C SER A 389 26.62 6.31 -11.55
N LEU A 390 25.61 5.83 -10.84
CA LEU A 390 24.36 5.33 -11.45
C LEU A 390 23.30 6.41 -11.69
N PRO A 391 23.13 7.45 -10.82
CA PRO A 391 22.08 8.45 -10.97
C PRO A 391 22.51 9.63 -11.85
N HIS A 392 21.51 10.36 -12.35
CA HIS A 392 21.70 11.60 -13.10
C HIS A 392 21.26 12.88 -12.37
N ASP A 393 20.43 12.76 -11.32
CA ASP A 393 19.76 13.90 -10.68
C ASP A 393 20.01 13.98 -9.17
N GLY A 394 21.27 13.90 -8.78
CA GLY A 394 21.64 14.00 -7.36
C GLY A 394 21.24 12.79 -6.52
N GLY A 395 21.07 11.61 -7.12
CA GLY A 395 20.93 10.35 -6.42
C GLY A 395 19.50 9.81 -6.28
N ALA A 396 18.53 10.37 -7.01
CA ALA A 396 17.13 9.88 -6.94
C ALA A 396 16.77 8.90 -8.07
N HIS A 397 17.23 9.19 -9.31
CA HIS A 397 16.89 8.41 -10.50
C HIS A 397 18.15 7.97 -11.25
N PHE A 398 18.07 6.83 -11.89
CA PHE A 398 19.18 6.31 -12.68
C PHE A 398 19.43 7.12 -13.96
N LEU A 399 20.65 7.02 -14.50
CA LEU A 399 20.96 7.43 -15.86
C LEU A 399 20.06 6.70 -16.87
N PRO A 400 19.62 7.34 -17.98
CA PRO A 400 18.76 6.68 -18.98
C PRO A 400 19.32 5.34 -19.49
N ALA A 401 20.64 5.23 -19.64
CA ALA A 401 21.28 3.97 -20.05
C ALA A 401 21.10 2.86 -18.99
N VAL A 402 21.18 3.19 -17.70
CA VAL A 402 20.96 2.27 -16.59
C VAL A 402 19.48 1.89 -16.53
N GLU A 403 18.57 2.86 -16.69
CA GLU A 403 17.12 2.60 -16.75
C GLU A 403 16.76 1.64 -17.90
N ALA A 404 17.38 1.79 -19.06
CA ALA A 404 17.19 0.89 -20.20
C ALA A 404 17.60 -0.55 -19.87
N VAL A 405 18.75 -0.73 -19.21
CA VAL A 405 19.22 -2.05 -18.75
C VAL A 405 18.20 -2.66 -17.77
N ILE A 406 17.76 -1.91 -16.76
CA ILE A 406 16.79 -2.37 -15.77
C ILE A 406 15.45 -2.72 -16.43
N ALA A 407 14.94 -1.89 -17.34
CA ALA A 407 13.71 -2.18 -18.09
C ALA A 407 13.84 -3.47 -18.91
N GLY A 408 15.00 -3.71 -19.54
CA GLY A 408 15.29 -4.97 -20.20
C GLY A 408 15.27 -6.19 -19.26
N LYS A 409 15.79 -6.04 -18.04
CA LYS A 409 15.74 -7.08 -17.00
C LYS A 409 14.30 -7.35 -16.52
N ILE A 410 13.44 -6.33 -16.44
CA ILE A 410 12.01 -6.50 -16.11
C ILE A 410 11.30 -7.29 -17.21
N ILE A 411 11.56 -6.99 -18.49
CA ILE A 411 11.04 -7.77 -19.61
C ILE A 411 11.54 -9.23 -19.56
N ALA A 412 12.82 -9.43 -19.26
CA ALA A 412 13.39 -10.76 -19.09
C ALA A 412 12.72 -11.51 -17.92
N LYS A 413 12.45 -10.82 -16.80
CA LYS A 413 11.73 -11.39 -15.67
C LYS A 413 10.29 -11.82 -16.03
N ALA A 414 9.60 -11.06 -16.87
CA ALA A 414 8.29 -11.45 -17.36
C ALA A 414 8.34 -12.72 -18.23
N LYS A 415 9.43 -12.89 -19.02
CA LYS A 415 9.69 -14.11 -19.80
C LYS A 415 10.02 -15.29 -18.88
N GLU A 416 10.86 -15.10 -17.85
CA GLU A 416 11.20 -16.10 -16.83
C GLU A 416 9.95 -16.64 -16.11
N LEU A 417 9.01 -15.75 -15.81
CA LEU A 417 7.74 -16.09 -15.16
C LEU A 417 6.70 -16.68 -16.13
N HIS A 418 7.05 -16.89 -17.40
CA HIS A 418 6.14 -17.34 -18.44
C HIS A 418 4.89 -16.47 -18.63
N TYR A 419 5.04 -15.16 -18.41
CA TYR A 419 3.98 -14.18 -18.62
C TYR A 419 3.94 -13.65 -20.06
N LEU A 420 5.07 -13.74 -20.78
CA LEU A 420 5.25 -13.35 -22.18
C LEU A 420 5.47 -14.53 -23.13
#